data_497115a2821303d75e98e0eeadb467ff
#
_entry.id   497115a2821303d75e98e0eeadb467ff
#
_cell.length_a   1.000
_cell.length_b   1.000
_cell.length_c   1.000
_cell.angle_alpha   90.00
_cell.angle_beta   90.00
_cell.angle_gamma   90.00
#
_symmetry.space_group_name_H-M   'P 1'
#
loop_
_entity.id
_entity.type
_entity.pdbx_description
1 polymer ?
#
loop_
_entity_poly.entity_id
_entity_poly.type
_entity_poly.pdbx_seq_one_letter_code
_entity_poly.pdbx_strand_id
1 'polypeptide(L)'
;DETKEKSKTVVKNVLEKHVYKHTEDLKKVGETAEKILDSVISEPEVISNITEIRNISTDMYTHCINVCALSTIMALRLKMSEDQVKNIAIGAMLHDVGLRYISIPYMNVDLDDMSGKDLLEYKKHTIYGYSSIAEEHWLSDISKDIILFHHEREDGTGFPFKHNKDKLRMEVKLVSVCDDFDSLISGIGCKKMKIYEAIEYIQMGAGQIYDSAVAEKFLQTVAMYPVGSKVVTSEHEIGVVVRQNDGATDRPVLKMLVRADGSEYTTEVKKDLMKILTLFIIDTVE
;
A
#
# COMPACT_ATOMS: atom_id res chain seq x y z
N ASP A 1 -0.59 17.96 1.39
CA ASP A 1 0.64 17.95 0.60
C ASP A 1 1.88 18.33 1.41
N GLU A 2 1.85 19.44 2.15
CA GLU A 2 2.99 19.89 2.97
C GLU A 2 3.37 18.88 4.07
N THR A 3 2.40 18.23 4.68
CA THR A 3 2.63 17.20 5.72
C THR A 3 3.33 15.97 5.13
N LYS A 4 2.96 15.53 3.92
CA LYS A 4 3.59 14.40 3.24
C LYS A 4 5.04 14.70 2.86
N GLU A 5 5.34 15.87 2.29
CA GLU A 5 6.71 16.25 1.95
C GLU A 5 7.60 16.41 3.18
N LYS A 6 7.06 16.96 4.28
CA LYS A 6 7.77 17.00 5.56
C LYS A 6 8.02 15.59 6.12
N SER A 7 7.02 14.71 6.06
CA SER A 7 7.15 13.32 6.50
C SER A 7 8.19 12.58 5.68
N LYS A 8 8.15 12.68 4.35
CA LYS A 8 9.14 12.10 3.44
C LYS A 8 10.56 12.57 3.78
N THR A 9 10.73 13.88 4.01
CA THR A 9 12.03 14.44 4.37
C THR A 9 12.56 13.90 5.70
N VAL A 10 11.69 13.75 6.70
CA VAL A 10 12.06 13.18 8.01
C VAL A 10 12.44 11.71 7.86
N VAL A 11 11.58 10.90 7.22
CA VAL A 11 11.83 9.46 6.98
C VAL A 11 13.12 9.28 6.19
N LYS A 12 13.28 10.00 5.08
CA LYS A 12 14.50 9.98 4.27
C LYS A 12 15.74 10.30 5.09
N ASN A 13 15.73 11.41 5.83
CA ASN A 13 16.87 11.83 6.65
C ASN A 13 17.25 10.81 7.73
N VAL A 14 16.26 10.12 8.30
CA VAL A 14 16.48 9.08 9.30
C VAL A 14 16.96 7.79 8.65
N LEU A 15 16.33 7.37 7.55
CA LEU A 15 16.67 6.12 6.88
C LEU A 15 17.98 6.19 6.07
N GLU A 16 18.37 7.34 5.48
CA GLU A 16 19.62 7.50 4.75
C GLU A 16 20.86 7.71 5.65
N LYS A 17 20.68 8.36 6.81
CA LYS A 17 21.79 8.52 7.74
C LYS A 17 22.14 7.18 8.35
N HIS A 18 23.40 6.74 8.19
CA HIS A 18 23.97 5.54 8.83
C HIS A 18 23.96 5.57 10.36
N VAL A 19 23.10 6.37 10.98
CA VAL A 19 23.09 6.73 12.40
C VAL A 19 21.89 6.11 13.10
N TYR A 20 21.59 4.82 12.85
CA TYR A 20 20.68 4.06 13.71
C TYR A 20 21.29 3.64 15.04
N LYS A 21 22.32 4.31 15.46
CA LYS A 21 22.83 4.14 16.83
C LYS A 21 22.13 5.03 17.87
N HIS A 22 21.17 5.84 17.43
CA HIS A 22 20.48 6.76 18.32
C HIS A 22 18.96 6.52 18.30
N THR A 23 18.45 6.03 19.42
CA THR A 23 17.01 5.89 19.74
C THR A 23 16.18 7.14 19.39
N GLU A 24 16.77 8.34 19.51
CA GLU A 24 16.09 9.60 19.19
C GLU A 24 15.70 9.76 17.71
N ASP A 25 16.49 9.22 16.77
CA ASP A 25 16.18 9.34 15.34
C ASP A 25 15.02 8.40 14.95
N LEU A 26 14.98 7.19 15.52
CA LEU A 26 13.85 6.28 15.32
C LEU A 26 12.58 6.80 15.97
N LYS A 27 12.66 7.46 17.12
CA LYS A 27 11.50 8.12 17.74
C LYS A 27 10.89 9.21 16.87
N LYS A 28 11.69 9.98 16.12
CA LYS A 28 11.19 10.96 15.15
C LYS A 28 10.38 10.31 14.02
N VAL A 29 10.73 9.10 13.61
CA VAL A 29 9.93 8.33 12.64
C VAL A 29 8.60 7.93 13.29
N GLY A 30 8.59 7.47 14.53
CA GLY A 30 7.38 7.19 15.29
C GLY A 30 6.47 8.43 15.42
N GLU A 31 7.02 9.59 15.78
CA GLU A 31 6.28 10.86 15.82
C GLU A 31 5.73 11.26 14.45
N THR A 32 6.41 10.90 13.37
CA THR A 32 5.94 11.15 12.00
C THR A 32 4.77 10.23 11.65
N ALA A 33 4.82 8.97 12.06
CA ALA A 33 3.70 8.04 11.90
C ALA A 33 2.46 8.52 12.68
N GLU A 34 2.64 9.05 13.90
CA GLU A 34 1.55 9.65 14.69
C GLU A 34 0.94 10.88 13.98
N LYS A 35 1.74 11.75 13.37
CA LYS A 35 1.23 12.89 12.59
C LYS A 35 0.44 12.46 11.34
N ILE A 36 0.85 11.37 10.69
CA ILE A 36 0.08 10.78 9.57
C ILE A 36 -1.25 10.25 10.10
N LEU A 37 -1.23 9.54 11.23
CA LEU A 37 -2.44 9.05 11.89
C LEU A 37 -3.40 10.21 12.23
N ASP A 38 -2.92 11.28 12.86
CA ASP A 38 -3.72 12.46 13.18
C ASP A 38 -4.32 13.12 11.94
N SER A 39 -3.55 13.21 10.84
CA SER A 39 -4.03 13.74 9.57
C SER A 39 -5.11 12.86 8.96
N VAL A 40 -4.98 11.54 9.04
CA VAL A 40 -5.98 10.58 8.55
C VAL A 40 -7.27 10.68 9.37
N ILE A 41 -7.18 10.80 10.69
CA ILE A 41 -8.35 10.88 11.58
C ILE A 41 -9.09 12.22 11.39
N SER A 42 -8.36 13.32 11.18
CA SER A 42 -8.96 14.66 11.05
C SER A 42 -9.65 14.91 9.70
N GLU A 43 -9.36 14.11 8.68
CA GLU A 43 -9.94 14.25 7.35
C GLU A 43 -10.68 12.97 6.92
N PRO A 44 -11.94 12.75 7.38
CA PRO A 44 -12.70 11.53 7.06
C PRO A 44 -12.91 11.27 5.55
N GLU A 45 -12.89 12.33 4.72
CA GLU A 45 -12.98 12.22 3.26
C GLU A 45 -11.73 11.57 2.65
N VAL A 46 -10.59 11.74 3.29
CA VAL A 46 -9.33 11.06 2.95
C VAL A 46 -9.47 9.53 3.06
N ILE A 47 -10.28 9.07 4.00
CA ILE A 47 -10.59 7.64 4.17
C ILE A 47 -11.35 7.05 2.96
N SER A 48 -12.07 7.88 2.19
CA SER A 48 -12.81 7.43 0.99
C SER A 48 -11.97 7.40 -0.28
N ASN A 49 -10.83 8.10 -0.32
CA ASN A 49 -10.00 8.27 -1.51
C ASN A 49 -8.51 7.94 -1.24
N ILE A 50 -8.25 6.73 -0.74
CA ILE A 50 -6.90 6.27 -0.35
C ILE A 50 -5.87 6.44 -1.48
N THR A 51 -6.29 6.21 -2.72
CA THR A 51 -5.43 6.34 -3.89
C THR A 51 -5.05 7.78 -4.23
N GLU A 52 -5.82 8.78 -3.75
CA GLU A 52 -5.45 10.20 -3.90
C GLU A 52 -4.37 10.64 -2.91
N ILE A 53 -4.23 9.92 -1.78
CA ILE A 53 -3.20 10.21 -0.77
C ILE A 53 -1.84 9.69 -1.23
N ARG A 54 -1.85 8.70 -2.11
CA ARG A 54 -0.65 8.06 -2.59
C ARG A 54 0.20 9.02 -3.40
N ASN A 55 1.44 9.20 -2.98
CA ASN A 55 2.42 9.93 -3.77
C ASN A 55 2.95 9.02 -4.88
N ILE A 56 3.02 9.49 -6.12
CA ILE A 56 3.41 8.71 -7.32
C ILE A 56 4.95 8.49 -7.36
N SER A 57 5.68 8.88 -6.34
CA SER A 57 7.13 8.62 -6.27
C SER A 57 7.39 7.13 -6.03
N THR A 58 8.43 6.61 -6.65
CA THR A 58 8.81 5.19 -6.63
C THR A 58 10.03 4.93 -5.76
N ASP A 59 10.20 5.70 -4.70
CA ASP A 59 11.27 5.48 -3.74
C ASP A 59 10.75 4.80 -2.47
N MET A 60 11.62 4.06 -1.79
CA MET A 60 11.34 3.35 -0.55
C MET A 60 10.71 4.23 0.53
N TYR A 61 11.08 5.50 0.63
CA TYR A 61 10.55 6.40 1.67
C TYR A 61 9.10 6.76 1.42
N THR A 62 8.75 7.00 0.16
CA THR A 62 7.36 7.22 -0.26
C THR A 62 6.54 5.97 -0.04
N HIS A 63 7.09 4.79 -0.34
CA HIS A 63 6.46 3.51 -0.06
C HIS A 63 6.13 3.35 1.43
N CYS A 64 7.08 3.52 2.34
CA CYS A 64 6.83 3.43 3.78
C CYS A 64 5.72 4.39 4.25
N ILE A 65 5.67 5.62 3.72
CA ILE A 65 4.62 6.60 4.03
C ILE A 65 3.26 6.14 3.49
N ASN A 66 3.21 5.62 2.27
CA ASN A 66 1.99 5.11 1.66
C ASN A 66 1.45 3.90 2.43
N VAL A 67 2.31 2.93 2.76
CA VAL A 67 1.93 1.74 3.54
C VAL A 67 1.45 2.14 4.93
N CYS A 68 2.10 3.09 5.60
CA CYS A 68 1.66 3.63 6.88
C CYS A 68 0.25 4.24 6.79
N ALA A 69 0.01 5.12 5.82
CA ALA A 69 -1.29 5.76 5.64
C ALA A 69 -2.38 4.73 5.31
N LEU A 70 -2.11 3.82 4.38
CA LEU A 70 -3.04 2.78 3.96
C LEU A 70 -3.39 1.83 5.11
N SER A 71 -2.37 1.35 5.85
CA SER A 71 -2.56 0.47 7.00
C SER A 71 -3.33 1.14 8.14
N THR A 72 -3.08 2.44 8.38
CA THR A 72 -3.83 3.24 9.35
C THR A 72 -5.32 3.29 8.98
N ILE A 73 -5.65 3.59 7.74
CA ILE A 73 -7.04 3.65 7.27
C ILE A 73 -7.71 2.28 7.37
N MET A 74 -7.00 1.22 6.97
CA MET A 74 -7.50 -0.14 7.08
C MET A 74 -7.79 -0.54 8.54
N ALA A 75 -6.90 -0.21 9.47
CA ALA A 75 -7.07 -0.48 10.89
C ALA A 75 -8.29 0.25 11.47
N LEU A 76 -8.51 1.52 11.08
CA LEU A 76 -9.71 2.29 11.47
C LEU A 76 -10.99 1.66 10.91
N ARG A 77 -10.98 1.22 9.64
CA ARG A 77 -12.13 0.55 9.01
C ARG A 77 -12.42 -0.83 9.59
N LEU A 78 -11.43 -1.51 10.12
CA LEU A 78 -11.57 -2.76 10.88
C LEU A 78 -11.95 -2.51 12.35
N LYS A 79 -12.11 -1.25 12.75
CA LYS A 79 -12.48 -0.81 14.11
C LYS A 79 -11.49 -1.31 15.17
N MET A 80 -10.21 -1.36 14.84
CA MET A 80 -9.15 -1.68 15.78
C MET A 80 -9.05 -0.59 16.85
N SER A 81 -8.53 -0.92 18.02
CA SER A 81 -8.33 0.03 19.11
C SER A 81 -7.31 1.11 18.72
N GLU A 82 -7.39 2.29 19.35
CA GLU A 82 -6.46 3.40 19.11
C GLU A 82 -5.00 2.97 19.30
N ASP A 83 -4.73 2.18 20.33
CA ASP A 83 -3.38 1.63 20.57
C ASP A 83 -2.90 0.71 19.44
N GLN A 84 -3.77 -0.18 18.93
CA GLN A 84 -3.46 -1.02 17.76
C GLN A 84 -3.19 -0.17 16.52
N VAL A 85 -4.05 0.82 16.24
CA VAL A 85 -3.88 1.71 15.08
C VAL A 85 -2.54 2.45 15.14
N LYS A 86 -2.20 3.00 16.30
CA LYS A 86 -0.91 3.66 16.52
C LYS A 86 0.28 2.72 16.28
N ASN A 87 0.23 1.53 16.85
CA ASN A 87 1.30 0.54 16.72
C ASN A 87 1.44 0.01 15.29
N ILE A 88 0.33 -0.13 14.55
CA ILE A 88 0.31 -0.45 13.13
C ILE A 88 0.98 0.67 12.32
N ALA A 89 0.61 1.92 12.55
CA ALA A 89 1.19 3.07 11.84
C ALA A 89 2.71 3.13 12.01
N ILE A 90 3.21 2.95 13.23
CA ILE A 90 4.65 2.94 13.53
C ILE A 90 5.34 1.73 12.87
N GLY A 91 4.77 0.53 13.02
CA GLY A 91 5.30 -0.69 12.40
C GLY A 91 5.37 -0.59 10.89
N ALA A 92 4.30 -0.12 10.26
CA ALA A 92 4.21 0.10 8.82
C ALA A 92 5.18 1.17 8.31
N MET A 93 5.44 2.23 9.08
CA MET A 93 6.45 3.24 8.73
C MET A 93 7.88 2.69 8.74
N LEU A 94 8.14 1.68 9.56
CA LEU A 94 9.47 1.11 9.77
C LEU A 94 9.65 -0.28 9.12
N HIS A 95 8.61 -0.86 8.50
CA HIS A 95 8.64 -2.26 8.06
C HIS A 95 9.84 -2.59 7.18
N ASP A 96 10.19 -1.70 6.29
CA ASP A 96 11.27 -1.84 5.31
C ASP A 96 12.60 -1.21 5.73
N VAL A 97 12.76 -0.84 7.01
CA VAL A 97 14.00 -0.25 7.52
C VAL A 97 15.24 -1.10 7.22
N GLY A 98 15.08 -2.40 7.05
CA GLY A 98 16.15 -3.34 6.76
C GLY A 98 16.66 -3.29 5.32
N LEU A 99 15.90 -2.77 4.36
CA LEU A 99 16.33 -2.62 2.95
C LEU A 99 17.60 -1.76 2.81
N ARG A 100 17.84 -0.86 3.75
CA ARG A 100 19.09 -0.06 3.81
C ARG A 100 20.38 -0.89 3.91
N TYR A 101 20.27 -2.12 4.39
CA TYR A 101 21.41 -3.04 4.55
C TYR A 101 21.57 -3.96 3.33
N ILE A 102 20.67 -3.87 2.35
CA ILE A 102 20.69 -4.65 1.12
C ILE A 102 21.47 -3.91 0.05
N SER A 103 22.43 -4.59 -0.58
CA SER A 103 23.28 -4.02 -1.63
C SER A 103 22.84 -4.41 -3.05
N ILE A 104 21.87 -5.30 -3.18
CA ILE A 104 21.36 -5.78 -4.47
C ILE A 104 20.24 -4.87 -4.98
N PRO A 105 20.06 -4.72 -6.30
CA PRO A 105 18.92 -3.99 -6.85
C PRO A 105 17.61 -4.75 -6.57
N TYR A 106 16.61 -4.05 -6.05
CA TYR A 106 15.28 -4.58 -5.76
C TYR A 106 14.14 -3.71 -6.34
N MET A 107 14.47 -2.54 -6.89
CA MET A 107 13.49 -1.66 -7.52
C MET A 107 13.21 -2.10 -8.94
N ASN A 108 11.93 -2.33 -9.26
CA ASN A 108 11.43 -2.78 -10.56
C ASN A 108 12.09 -4.08 -11.07
N VAL A 109 12.45 -4.94 -10.14
CA VAL A 109 13.06 -6.26 -10.37
C VAL A 109 12.13 -7.33 -9.80
N ASP A 110 11.73 -8.29 -10.61
CA ASP A 110 10.91 -9.41 -10.15
C ASP A 110 11.74 -10.35 -9.28
N LEU A 111 11.23 -10.72 -8.11
CA LEU A 111 11.91 -11.65 -7.21
C LEU A 111 12.18 -13.01 -7.88
N ASP A 112 11.30 -13.45 -8.79
CA ASP A 112 11.45 -14.70 -9.52
C ASP A 112 12.60 -14.64 -10.56
N ASP A 113 12.98 -13.44 -11.01
CA ASP A 113 14.10 -13.21 -11.91
C ASP A 113 15.47 -13.11 -11.16
N MET A 114 15.44 -13.02 -9.82
CA MET A 114 16.66 -12.92 -9.01
C MET A 114 17.42 -14.24 -8.94
N SER A 115 18.75 -14.17 -8.86
CA SER A 115 19.55 -15.36 -8.49
C SER A 115 19.15 -15.82 -7.10
N GLY A 116 19.28 -17.13 -6.81
CA GLY A 116 18.94 -17.67 -5.49
C GLY A 116 19.74 -17.00 -4.35
N LYS A 117 20.95 -16.50 -4.61
CA LYS A 117 21.75 -15.75 -3.65
C LYS A 117 21.18 -14.37 -3.40
N ASP A 118 20.81 -13.65 -4.45
CA ASP A 118 20.25 -12.30 -4.35
C ASP A 118 18.86 -12.33 -3.73
N LEU A 119 18.02 -13.30 -4.10
CA LEU A 119 16.72 -13.51 -3.48
C LEU A 119 16.84 -13.79 -1.97
N LEU A 120 17.81 -14.61 -1.57
CA LEU A 120 18.07 -14.87 -0.15
C LEU A 120 18.53 -13.61 0.57
N GLU A 121 19.38 -12.80 -0.07
CA GLU A 121 19.84 -11.52 0.50
C GLU A 121 18.68 -10.53 0.63
N TYR A 122 17.83 -10.39 -0.40
CA TYR A 122 16.62 -9.58 -0.33
C TYR A 122 15.74 -9.98 0.86
N LYS A 123 15.43 -11.26 0.99
CA LYS A 123 14.56 -11.77 2.07
C LYS A 123 15.08 -11.52 3.48
N LYS A 124 16.38 -11.26 3.65
CA LYS A 124 16.97 -10.94 4.96
C LYS A 124 16.65 -9.52 5.45
N HIS A 125 16.09 -8.63 4.60
CA HIS A 125 15.81 -7.26 5.07
C HIS A 125 14.88 -7.24 6.28
N THR A 126 13.92 -8.17 6.39
CA THR A 126 13.03 -8.28 7.55
C THR A 126 13.81 -8.59 8.84
N ILE A 127 14.78 -9.50 8.77
CA ILE A 127 15.65 -9.86 9.90
C ILE A 127 16.60 -8.70 10.22
N TYR A 128 17.18 -8.06 9.22
CA TYR A 128 18.06 -6.90 9.43
C TYR A 128 17.28 -5.73 10.04
N GLY A 129 16.06 -5.47 9.55
CA GLY A 129 15.16 -4.48 10.12
C GLY A 129 14.89 -4.76 11.59
N TYR A 130 14.41 -5.95 11.92
CA TYR A 130 14.14 -6.36 13.29
C TYR A 130 15.39 -6.26 14.17
N SER A 131 16.53 -6.76 13.71
CA SER A 131 17.78 -6.72 14.48
C SER A 131 18.23 -5.29 14.79
N SER A 132 17.95 -4.34 13.91
CA SER A 132 18.32 -2.93 14.10
C SER A 132 17.47 -2.19 15.13
N ILE A 133 16.28 -2.75 15.47
CA ILE A 133 15.32 -2.14 16.41
C ILE A 133 15.02 -3.01 17.64
N ALA A 134 15.63 -4.16 17.76
CA ALA A 134 15.30 -5.15 18.79
C ALA A 134 15.42 -4.56 20.22
N GLU A 135 16.44 -3.75 20.46
CA GLU A 135 16.71 -3.09 21.75
C GLU A 135 15.90 -1.80 21.98
N GLU A 136 15.04 -1.40 21.02
CA GLU A 136 14.23 -0.20 21.15
C GLU A 136 13.00 -0.48 22.03
N HIS A 137 13.08 -0.12 23.31
CA HIS A 137 12.04 -0.40 24.30
C HIS A 137 10.76 0.45 24.12
N TRP A 138 10.82 1.54 23.36
CA TRP A 138 9.65 2.36 23.05
C TRP A 138 8.78 1.77 21.92
N LEU A 139 9.32 0.84 21.12
CA LEU A 139 8.57 0.10 20.11
C LEU A 139 7.81 -1.05 20.75
N SER A 140 6.52 -1.14 20.43
CA SER A 140 5.68 -2.24 20.87
C SER A 140 6.04 -3.55 20.17
N ASP A 141 5.65 -4.67 20.77
CA ASP A 141 5.78 -5.99 20.14
C ASP A 141 4.99 -6.07 18.83
N ILE A 142 3.85 -5.38 18.74
CA ILE A 142 3.06 -5.28 17.47
C ILE A 142 3.91 -4.66 16.37
N SER A 143 4.53 -3.50 16.64
CA SER A 143 5.38 -2.82 15.64
C SER A 143 6.59 -3.65 15.25
N LYS A 144 7.22 -4.34 16.22
CA LYS A 144 8.35 -5.24 15.97
C LYS A 144 7.95 -6.46 15.15
N ASP A 145 6.79 -7.07 15.44
CA ASP A 145 6.26 -8.20 14.68
C ASP A 145 5.93 -7.79 13.23
N ILE A 146 5.40 -6.59 13.00
CA ILE A 146 5.16 -6.06 11.65
C ILE A 146 6.48 -5.99 10.88
N ILE A 147 7.53 -5.39 11.45
CA ILE A 147 8.84 -5.27 10.81
C ILE A 147 9.43 -6.65 10.44
N LEU A 148 9.25 -7.64 11.31
CA LEU A 148 9.82 -8.97 11.10
C LEU A 148 9.00 -9.85 10.16
N PHE A 149 7.66 -9.74 10.18
CA PHE A 149 6.77 -10.74 9.59
C PHE A 149 5.88 -10.22 8.44
N HIS A 150 6.00 -8.97 7.97
CA HIS A 150 5.12 -8.40 6.94
C HIS A 150 5.13 -9.17 5.61
N HIS A 151 6.17 -9.95 5.34
CA HIS A 151 6.24 -10.87 4.19
C HIS A 151 5.87 -12.31 4.49
N GLU A 152 5.40 -12.64 5.69
CA GLU A 152 4.80 -13.95 5.94
C GLU A 152 3.42 -14.04 5.27
N ARG A 153 2.98 -15.26 4.95
CA ARG A 153 1.74 -15.53 4.20
C ARG A 153 0.88 -16.55 4.95
N GLU A 154 -0.44 -16.48 4.78
CA GLU A 154 -1.42 -17.35 5.42
C GLU A 154 -1.12 -18.85 5.17
N ASP A 155 -0.65 -19.19 3.97
CA ASP A 155 -0.31 -20.55 3.53
C ASP A 155 1.10 -21.00 3.95
N GLY A 156 1.90 -20.16 4.60
CA GLY A 156 3.26 -20.47 5.01
C GLY A 156 4.30 -20.42 3.88
N THR A 157 3.97 -19.85 2.72
CA THR A 157 4.93 -19.67 1.62
C THR A 157 5.82 -18.44 1.78
N GLY A 158 5.50 -17.58 2.74
CA GLY A 158 6.19 -16.33 3.03
C GLY A 158 7.60 -16.48 3.59
N PHE A 159 8.14 -15.41 4.12
CA PHE A 159 9.45 -15.36 4.78
C PHE A 159 9.42 -14.34 5.92
N PRO A 160 10.35 -14.37 6.89
CA PRO A 160 11.60 -15.17 6.91
C PRO A 160 11.47 -16.57 7.46
N PHE A 161 10.40 -16.92 8.21
CA PHE A 161 10.29 -18.19 8.94
C PHE A 161 9.23 -19.15 8.39
N LYS A 162 8.49 -18.76 7.36
CA LYS A 162 7.38 -19.50 6.77
C LYS A 162 6.28 -19.81 7.79
N HIS A 163 5.94 -18.80 8.58
CA HIS A 163 4.83 -18.88 9.53
C HIS A 163 3.50 -18.92 8.77
N ASN A 164 2.61 -19.81 9.20
CA ASN A 164 1.24 -19.88 8.71
C ASN A 164 0.33 -18.95 9.50
N LYS A 165 -0.94 -18.86 9.07
CA LYS A 165 -1.99 -17.98 9.63
C LYS A 165 -2.12 -18.03 11.15
N ASP A 166 -1.88 -19.18 11.78
CA ASP A 166 -2.11 -19.38 13.22
C ASP A 166 -1.06 -18.67 14.09
N LYS A 167 0.09 -18.33 13.50
CA LYS A 167 1.20 -17.67 14.16
C LYS A 167 1.27 -16.15 13.90
N LEU A 168 0.46 -15.64 12.95
CA LEU A 168 0.49 -14.25 12.54
C LEU A 168 -0.58 -13.43 13.26
N ARG A 169 -0.17 -12.30 13.83
CA ARG A 169 -1.11 -11.31 14.36
C ARG A 169 -1.92 -10.67 13.25
N MET A 170 -3.14 -10.23 13.59
CA MET A 170 -4.02 -9.53 12.65
C MET A 170 -3.38 -8.25 12.11
N GLU A 171 -2.60 -7.53 12.93
CA GLU A 171 -1.89 -6.33 12.56
C GLU A 171 -0.83 -6.59 11.48
N VAL A 172 -0.11 -7.71 11.57
CA VAL A 172 0.84 -8.15 10.54
C VAL A 172 0.12 -8.48 9.24
N LYS A 173 -0.97 -9.26 9.31
CA LYS A 173 -1.79 -9.64 8.14
C LYS A 173 -2.32 -8.41 7.41
N LEU A 174 -2.75 -7.38 8.17
CA LEU A 174 -3.24 -6.13 7.61
C LEU A 174 -2.13 -5.39 6.87
N VAL A 175 -0.97 -5.21 7.49
CA VAL A 175 0.16 -4.49 6.87
C VAL A 175 0.67 -5.24 5.65
N SER A 176 0.70 -6.58 5.68
CA SER A 176 1.12 -7.41 4.56
C SER A 176 0.32 -7.16 3.28
N VAL A 177 -1.01 -6.99 3.37
CA VAL A 177 -1.86 -6.65 2.22
C VAL A 177 -1.57 -5.23 1.70
N CYS A 178 -1.41 -4.28 2.62
CA CYS A 178 -1.14 -2.88 2.28
C CYS A 178 0.24 -2.68 1.64
N ASP A 179 1.23 -3.39 2.16
CA ASP A 179 2.59 -3.41 1.66
C ASP A 179 2.65 -4.01 0.25
N ASP A 180 2.13 -5.23 0.07
CA ASP A 180 2.13 -5.87 -1.25
C ASP A 180 1.42 -5.00 -2.30
N PHE A 181 0.27 -4.40 -1.96
CA PHE A 181 -0.42 -3.51 -2.88
C PHE A 181 0.46 -2.31 -3.29
N ASP A 182 1.07 -1.62 -2.33
CA ASP A 182 1.93 -0.48 -2.68
C ASP A 182 3.22 -0.92 -3.36
N SER A 183 3.80 -2.05 -2.99
CA SER A 183 4.97 -2.65 -3.64
C SER A 183 4.71 -2.98 -5.11
N LEU A 184 3.57 -3.62 -5.44
CA LEU A 184 3.17 -3.93 -6.81
C LEU A 184 3.08 -2.68 -7.71
N ILE A 185 2.56 -1.58 -7.19
CA ILE A 185 2.44 -0.34 -7.95
C ILE A 185 3.66 0.58 -7.87
N SER A 186 4.56 0.37 -6.91
CA SER A 186 5.84 1.10 -6.78
C SER A 186 7.01 0.37 -7.45
N GLY A 187 6.91 -0.95 -7.61
CA GLY A 187 7.97 -1.79 -8.16
C GLY A 187 9.03 -2.14 -7.12
N ILE A 188 8.66 -2.39 -5.87
CA ILE A 188 9.58 -2.87 -4.82
C ILE A 188 9.52 -4.39 -4.78
N GLY A 189 10.63 -5.07 -5.08
CA GLY A 189 10.68 -6.53 -5.16
C GLY A 189 9.82 -7.14 -6.28
N CYS A 190 9.32 -6.34 -7.21
CA CYS A 190 8.53 -6.78 -8.35
C CYS A 190 8.60 -5.77 -9.50
N LYS A 191 8.10 -6.12 -10.68
CA LYS A 191 7.80 -5.17 -11.76
C LYS A 191 6.55 -4.38 -11.41
N LYS A 192 6.52 -3.11 -11.80
CA LYS A 192 5.37 -2.24 -11.60
C LYS A 192 4.13 -2.77 -12.32
N MET A 193 3.01 -2.69 -11.61
CA MET A 193 1.68 -2.98 -12.12
C MET A 193 0.80 -1.73 -12.13
N LYS A 194 -0.23 -1.73 -12.95
CA LYS A 194 -1.32 -0.76 -12.86
C LYS A 194 -2.13 -1.03 -11.58
N ILE A 195 -2.81 0.00 -11.06
CA ILE A 195 -3.57 -0.10 -9.82
C ILE A 195 -4.61 -1.24 -9.87
N TYR A 196 -5.35 -1.35 -10.96
CA TYR A 196 -6.37 -2.39 -11.10
C TYR A 196 -5.75 -3.80 -11.14
N GLU A 197 -4.58 -3.98 -11.78
CA GLU A 197 -3.85 -5.26 -11.79
C GLU A 197 -3.38 -5.65 -10.39
N ALA A 198 -2.87 -4.69 -9.62
CA ALA A 198 -2.48 -4.92 -8.23
C ALA A 198 -3.68 -5.30 -7.35
N ILE A 199 -4.85 -4.69 -7.57
CA ILE A 199 -6.09 -5.04 -6.86
C ILE A 199 -6.55 -6.45 -7.22
N GLU A 200 -6.51 -6.82 -8.49
CA GLU A 200 -6.82 -8.19 -8.95
C GLU A 200 -5.86 -9.21 -8.34
N TYR A 201 -4.56 -8.87 -8.24
CA TYR A 201 -3.58 -9.73 -7.58
C TYR A 201 -3.94 -9.98 -6.10
N ILE A 202 -4.28 -8.93 -5.35
CA ILE A 202 -4.74 -9.07 -3.95
C ILE A 202 -6.02 -9.91 -3.88
N GLN A 203 -6.96 -9.70 -4.80
CA GLN A 203 -8.21 -10.45 -4.85
C GLN A 203 -7.98 -11.95 -5.09
N MET A 204 -7.07 -12.30 -6.00
CA MET A 204 -6.72 -13.71 -6.27
C MET A 204 -6.03 -14.39 -5.08
N GLY A 205 -5.27 -13.63 -4.29
CA GLY A 205 -4.58 -14.13 -3.11
C GLY A 205 -5.46 -14.25 -1.85
N ALA A 206 -6.69 -13.72 -1.88
CA ALA A 206 -7.59 -13.70 -0.71
C ALA A 206 -7.94 -15.11 -0.22
N GLY A 207 -7.73 -15.37 1.08
CA GLY A 207 -7.99 -16.67 1.71
C GLY A 207 -6.89 -17.72 1.49
N GLN A 208 -5.88 -17.43 0.68
CA GLN A 208 -4.72 -18.31 0.46
C GLN A 208 -3.43 -17.61 0.91
N ILE A 209 -3.06 -16.52 0.25
CA ILE A 209 -1.87 -15.71 0.57
C ILE A 209 -2.20 -14.74 1.70
N TYR A 210 -3.37 -14.12 1.63
CA TYR A 210 -3.85 -13.10 2.56
C TYR A 210 -5.02 -13.60 3.40
N ASP A 211 -5.16 -13.08 4.61
CA ASP A 211 -6.37 -13.27 5.42
C ASP A 211 -7.60 -12.78 4.63
N SER A 212 -8.62 -13.64 4.52
CA SER A 212 -9.78 -13.37 3.67
C SER A 212 -10.56 -12.12 4.12
N ALA A 213 -10.71 -11.91 5.43
CA ALA A 213 -11.45 -10.77 5.97
C ALA A 213 -10.68 -9.46 5.76
N VAL A 214 -9.35 -9.48 5.90
CA VAL A 214 -8.49 -8.34 5.62
C VAL A 214 -8.52 -8.00 4.14
N ALA A 215 -8.33 -8.99 3.26
CA ALA A 215 -8.35 -8.80 1.81
C ALA A 215 -9.71 -8.27 1.34
N GLU A 216 -10.82 -8.85 1.80
CA GLU A 216 -12.16 -8.35 1.48
C GLU A 216 -12.34 -6.89 1.91
N LYS A 217 -11.91 -6.55 3.13
CA LYS A 217 -12.00 -5.17 3.63
C LYS A 217 -11.13 -4.21 2.83
N PHE A 218 -9.95 -4.66 2.41
CA PHE A 218 -9.06 -3.90 1.54
C PHE A 218 -9.74 -3.60 0.20
N LEU A 219 -10.30 -4.60 -0.47
CA LEU A 219 -11.00 -4.47 -1.75
C LEU A 219 -12.22 -3.55 -1.68
N GLN A 220 -12.91 -3.51 -0.52
CA GLN A 220 -13.99 -2.55 -0.27
C GLN A 220 -13.51 -1.13 -0.01
N THR A 221 -12.22 -0.95 0.27
CA THR A 221 -11.63 0.31 0.72
C THR A 221 -10.88 1.02 -0.38
N VAL A 222 -10.14 0.27 -1.21
CA VAL A 222 -9.27 0.82 -2.26
C VAL A 222 -10.02 0.91 -3.58
N ALA A 223 -10.05 2.09 -4.18
CA ALA A 223 -10.68 2.30 -5.48
C ALA A 223 -9.84 1.65 -6.58
N MET A 224 -10.46 0.78 -7.38
CA MET A 224 -9.80 0.14 -8.53
C MET A 224 -9.40 1.17 -9.59
N TYR A 225 -10.22 2.18 -9.76
CA TYR A 225 -9.99 3.30 -10.68
C TYR A 225 -10.16 4.61 -9.92
N PRO A 226 -9.08 5.21 -9.41
CA PRO A 226 -9.14 6.47 -8.63
C PRO A 226 -9.76 7.63 -9.40
N VAL A 227 -10.30 8.61 -8.69
CA VAL A 227 -10.75 9.88 -9.28
C VAL A 227 -9.58 10.53 -10.04
N GLY A 228 -9.83 10.99 -11.25
CA GLY A 228 -8.81 11.54 -12.15
C GLY A 228 -8.19 10.51 -13.10
N SER A 229 -8.36 9.20 -12.87
CA SER A 229 -7.87 8.17 -13.81
C SER A 229 -8.59 8.28 -15.15
N LYS A 230 -7.81 8.28 -16.24
CA LYS A 230 -8.35 8.09 -17.59
C LYS A 230 -8.51 6.60 -17.87
N VAL A 231 -9.66 6.21 -18.36
CA VAL A 231 -10.03 4.80 -18.57
C VAL A 231 -10.59 4.55 -19.96
N VAL A 232 -10.41 3.34 -20.47
CA VAL A 232 -11.03 2.84 -21.70
C VAL A 232 -12.19 1.94 -21.30
N THR A 233 -13.36 2.19 -21.87
CA THR A 233 -14.56 1.36 -21.64
C THR A 233 -14.64 0.17 -22.60
N SER A 234 -15.50 -0.81 -22.27
CA SER A 234 -15.81 -1.94 -23.15
C SER A 234 -16.43 -1.53 -24.49
N GLU A 235 -16.92 -0.29 -24.60
CA GLU A 235 -17.39 0.32 -25.86
C GLU A 235 -16.27 1.08 -26.60
N HIS A 236 -15.00 0.94 -26.16
CA HIS A 236 -13.82 1.63 -26.71
C HIS A 236 -13.87 3.17 -26.63
N GLU A 237 -14.63 3.71 -25.69
CA GLU A 237 -14.66 5.12 -25.41
C GLU A 237 -13.65 5.46 -24.29
N ILE A 238 -13.14 6.69 -24.27
CA ILE A 238 -12.27 7.16 -23.21
C ILE A 238 -13.06 8.10 -22.30
N GLY A 239 -12.99 7.86 -20.99
CA GLY A 239 -13.54 8.71 -19.96
C GLY A 239 -12.53 8.99 -18.85
N VAL A 240 -12.84 9.95 -18.00
CA VAL A 240 -12.12 10.21 -16.75
C VAL A 240 -13.04 9.91 -15.57
N VAL A 241 -12.51 9.23 -14.56
CA VAL A 241 -13.24 8.97 -13.31
C VAL A 241 -13.46 10.28 -12.57
N VAL A 242 -14.70 10.62 -12.29
CA VAL A 242 -15.06 11.87 -11.59
C VAL A 242 -15.65 11.63 -10.20
N ARG A 243 -16.11 10.42 -9.90
CA ARG A 243 -16.65 10.04 -8.60
C ARG A 243 -16.65 8.53 -8.41
N GLN A 244 -16.36 8.09 -7.19
CA GLN A 244 -16.56 6.71 -6.78
C GLN A 244 -18.02 6.43 -6.41
N ASN A 245 -18.44 5.19 -6.53
CA ASN A 245 -19.71 4.71 -6.00
C ASN A 245 -19.46 3.87 -4.74
N ASP A 246 -20.19 4.17 -3.68
CA ASP A 246 -20.04 3.45 -2.41
C ASP A 246 -20.33 1.95 -2.58
N GLY A 247 -19.42 1.13 -2.07
CA GLY A 247 -19.53 -0.33 -2.12
C GLY A 247 -19.26 -0.97 -3.49
N ALA A 248 -18.86 -0.18 -4.52
CA ALA A 248 -18.54 -0.68 -5.86
C ALA A 248 -17.29 0.04 -6.40
N THR A 249 -16.13 -0.34 -5.89
CA THR A 249 -14.82 0.27 -6.19
C THR A 249 -14.36 0.08 -7.65
N ASP A 250 -14.98 -0.86 -8.37
CA ASP A 250 -14.78 -1.16 -9.79
C ASP A 250 -15.76 -0.44 -10.73
N ARG A 251 -16.79 0.24 -10.19
CA ARG A 251 -17.89 0.86 -10.96
C ARG A 251 -18.07 2.35 -10.69
N PRO A 252 -17.07 3.18 -11.06
CA PRO A 252 -17.12 4.62 -10.82
C PRO A 252 -18.10 5.34 -11.77
N VAL A 253 -18.26 6.64 -11.54
CA VAL A 253 -18.90 7.57 -12.49
C VAL A 253 -17.82 8.16 -13.39
N LEU A 254 -18.02 8.04 -14.71
CA LEU A 254 -17.12 8.54 -15.74
C LEU A 254 -17.68 9.81 -16.35
N LYS A 255 -16.82 10.81 -16.57
CA LYS A 255 -17.04 11.89 -17.53
C LYS A 255 -16.39 11.47 -18.85
N MET A 256 -17.20 11.34 -19.91
CA MET A 256 -16.72 10.89 -21.20
C MET A 256 -15.94 11.98 -21.92
N LEU A 257 -14.83 11.62 -22.54
CA LEU A 257 -13.92 12.53 -23.25
C LEU A 257 -13.90 12.24 -24.75
N VAL A 258 -13.72 10.97 -25.15
CA VAL A 258 -13.56 10.55 -26.54
C VAL A 258 -14.50 9.39 -26.84
N ARG A 259 -15.16 9.42 -28.00
CA ARG A 259 -16.02 8.34 -28.50
C ARG A 259 -15.18 7.21 -29.13
N ALA A 260 -15.83 6.09 -29.37
CA ALA A 260 -15.21 4.94 -30.05
C ALA A 260 -14.67 5.24 -31.46
N ASP A 261 -15.23 6.25 -32.15
CA ASP A 261 -14.76 6.70 -33.45
C ASP A 261 -13.58 7.69 -33.40
N GLY A 262 -13.09 8.01 -32.20
CA GLY A 262 -12.01 8.95 -31.95
C GLY A 262 -12.45 10.42 -31.88
N SER A 263 -13.72 10.73 -32.06
CA SER A 263 -14.23 12.11 -31.93
C SER A 263 -14.40 12.50 -30.45
N GLU A 264 -14.17 13.76 -30.13
CA GLU A 264 -14.37 14.28 -28.78
C GLU A 264 -15.86 14.50 -28.46
N TYR A 265 -16.21 14.36 -27.19
CA TYR A 265 -17.50 14.79 -26.68
C TYR A 265 -17.53 16.32 -26.57
N THR A 266 -18.42 16.96 -27.32
CA THR A 266 -18.60 18.44 -27.33
C THR A 266 -19.45 18.95 -26.18
N THR A 267 -20.20 18.06 -25.53
CA THR A 267 -21.03 18.36 -24.34
C THR A 267 -20.64 17.45 -23.21
N GLU A 268 -20.88 17.87 -21.98
CA GLU A 268 -20.60 17.03 -20.81
C GLU A 268 -21.54 15.82 -20.78
N VAL A 269 -20.94 14.62 -20.91
CA VAL A 269 -21.65 13.35 -20.79
C VAL A 269 -21.07 12.58 -19.61
N LYS A 270 -21.93 12.17 -18.68
CA LYS A 270 -21.55 11.31 -17.56
C LYS A 270 -22.18 9.95 -17.70
N LYS A 271 -21.40 8.89 -17.51
CA LYS A 271 -21.84 7.47 -17.45
C LYS A 271 -21.58 6.96 -16.02
N ASP A 272 -22.64 6.55 -15.33
CA ASP A 272 -22.58 5.93 -14.02
C ASP A 272 -22.58 4.42 -14.22
N LEU A 273 -21.45 3.76 -13.93
CA LEU A 273 -21.29 2.32 -14.18
C LEU A 273 -22.14 1.45 -13.26
N MET A 274 -22.61 1.98 -12.12
CA MET A 274 -23.61 1.31 -11.29
C MET A 274 -24.97 1.23 -11.95
N LYS A 275 -25.28 2.18 -12.85
CA LYS A 275 -26.57 2.23 -13.58
C LYS A 275 -26.51 1.55 -14.96
N ILE A 276 -25.32 1.50 -15.56
CA ILE A 276 -25.08 0.91 -16.86
C ILE A 276 -24.29 -0.39 -16.69
N LEU A 277 -24.98 -1.45 -16.32
CA LEU A 277 -24.36 -2.73 -15.92
C LEU A 277 -23.61 -3.43 -17.05
N THR A 278 -23.91 -3.12 -18.31
CA THR A 278 -23.25 -3.70 -19.50
C THR A 278 -21.97 -2.96 -19.89
N LEU A 279 -21.73 -1.78 -19.30
CA LEU A 279 -20.53 -0.99 -19.55
C LEU A 279 -19.52 -1.23 -18.43
N PHE A 280 -18.27 -1.55 -18.77
CA PHE A 280 -17.19 -1.77 -17.82
C PHE A 280 -15.90 -1.17 -18.35
N ILE A 281 -14.94 -0.97 -17.46
CA ILE A 281 -13.60 -0.50 -17.78
C ILE A 281 -12.76 -1.70 -18.18
N ILE A 282 -12.01 -1.58 -19.29
CA ILE A 282 -11.14 -2.63 -19.81
C ILE A 282 -9.65 -2.28 -19.71
N ASP A 283 -9.32 -1.00 -19.55
CA ASP A 283 -7.93 -0.54 -19.38
C ASP A 283 -7.88 0.90 -18.80
N THR A 284 -6.69 1.31 -18.41
CA THR A 284 -6.36 2.70 -18.03
C THR A 284 -5.39 3.32 -19.02
N VAL A 285 -5.57 4.63 -19.29
CA VAL A 285 -4.69 5.42 -20.16
C VAL A 285 -3.75 6.23 -19.27
N GLU A 286 -2.45 6.11 -19.48
CA GLU A 286 -1.43 6.91 -18.80
C GLU A 286 -1.43 8.38 -19.27
#